data_dd1e2afe9290e588e215ccf40cc833bf
#
_entry.id   dd1e2afe9290e588e215ccf40cc833bf
#
_cell.length_a   1.000
_cell.length_b   1.000
_cell.length_c   1.000
_cell.angle_alpha   90.00
_cell.angle_beta   90.00
_cell.angle_gamma   90.00
#
_symmetry.space_group_name_H-M   'P 1'
#
loop_
_entity.id
_entity.type
_entity.pdbx_description
1 polymer ?
#
loop_
_entity_poly.entity_id
_entity_poly.type
_entity_poly.pdbx_seq_one_letter_code
_entity_poly.pdbx_strand_id
1 'polypeptide(L)' 'VHMFTKEEYKFKNFFMDDPAFINLPNEGQHVGKNQPLLSIYLNSFSNLDLMAQLKEKISITTNLYNCYDVDI' A
#
# COMPACT_ATOMS: atom_id res chain seq x y z
N VAL A 1 -2.96 -7.75 -1.08
CA VAL A 1 -1.60 -7.45 -1.54
C VAL A 1 -0.85 -6.71 -0.46
N HIS A 2 0.38 -7.11 -0.23
CA HIS A 2 1.28 -6.45 0.72
C HIS A 2 2.30 -5.63 -0.06
N MET A 3 2.55 -4.39 0.41
CA MET A 3 3.53 -3.51 -0.21
C MET A 3 4.76 -3.44 0.69
N PHE A 4 5.93 -3.63 0.07
CA PHE A 4 7.23 -3.61 0.75
C PHE A 4 8.09 -2.49 0.19
N THR A 5 8.87 -1.85 1.04
CA THR A 5 9.73 -0.74 0.63
C THR A 5 10.96 -1.23 -0.13
N LYS A 6 11.46 -0.40 -1.05
CA LYS A 6 12.77 -0.57 -1.68
C LYS A 6 13.82 0.35 -1.07
N GLU A 7 13.40 1.29 -0.25
CA GLU A 7 14.24 2.28 0.42
C GLU A 7 13.74 2.53 1.83
N GLU A 8 14.52 3.22 2.63
CA GLU A 8 14.09 3.68 3.94
C GLU A 8 13.20 4.90 3.80
N TYR A 9 12.12 4.96 4.58
CA TYR A 9 11.21 6.09 4.60
C TYR A 9 10.82 6.46 6.02
N LYS A 10 10.51 7.73 6.19
CA LYS A 10 9.74 8.23 7.32
C LYS A 10 8.31 8.32 6.84
N PHE A 11 7.41 7.52 7.41
CA PHE A 11 6.07 7.37 6.89
C PHE A 11 5.26 8.65 7.03
N LYS A 12 4.62 9.04 5.94
CA LYS A 12 3.61 10.09 5.91
C LYS A 12 2.31 9.48 5.42
N ASN A 13 1.24 9.65 6.17
CA ASN A 13 -0.03 9.02 5.86
C ASN A 13 -0.80 9.81 4.81
N PHE A 14 -0.68 9.39 3.56
CA PHE A 14 -1.46 9.91 2.44
C PHE A 14 -2.77 9.14 2.23
N PHE A 15 -3.04 8.12 3.05
CA PHE A 15 -4.08 7.11 2.79
C PHE A 15 -5.21 7.12 3.83
N MET A 16 -5.27 8.10 4.71
CA MET A 16 -6.09 8.04 5.91
C MET A 16 -7.59 7.91 5.65
N ASP A 17 -8.06 8.36 4.50
CA ASP A 17 -9.48 8.33 4.15
C ASP A 17 -9.87 7.15 3.26
N ASP A 18 -8.93 6.26 2.96
CA ASP A 18 -9.19 5.12 2.10
C ASP A 18 -9.12 3.81 2.89
N PRO A 19 -10.27 3.15 3.13
CA PRO A 19 -10.30 1.92 3.93
C PRO A 19 -9.63 0.73 3.25
N ALA A 20 -9.28 0.82 1.97
CA ALA A 20 -8.55 -0.24 1.28
C ALA A 20 -7.11 -0.36 1.76
N PHE A 21 -6.53 0.71 2.29
CA PHE A 21 -5.17 0.71 2.81
C PHE A 21 -5.19 0.37 4.31
N ILE A 22 -4.61 -0.77 4.65
CA ILE A 22 -4.60 -1.28 6.04
C ILE A 22 -3.17 -1.54 6.50
N ASN A 23 -3.02 -1.81 7.79
CA ASN A 23 -1.72 -2.06 8.42
C ASN A 23 -0.73 -0.91 8.19
N LEU A 24 -1.25 0.32 8.28
CA LEU A 24 -0.45 1.52 8.05
C LEU A 24 0.49 1.75 9.24
N PRO A 25 1.74 2.19 8.99
CA PRO A 25 2.61 2.67 10.06
C PRO A 25 2.01 3.93 10.71
N ASN A 26 2.54 4.28 11.87
CA ASN A 26 2.19 5.55 12.48
C ASN A 26 2.80 6.71 11.70
N GLU A 27 2.14 7.87 11.74
CA GLU A 27 2.69 9.09 11.14
C GLU A 27 4.07 9.37 11.70
N GLY A 28 5.05 9.53 10.82
CA GLY A 28 6.43 9.80 11.22
C GLY A 28 7.24 8.57 11.60
N GLN A 29 6.64 7.38 11.56
CA GLN A 29 7.35 6.15 11.88
C GLN A 29 8.39 5.85 10.81
N HIS A 30 9.59 5.43 11.25
CA HIS A 30 10.64 4.97 10.35
C HIS A 30 10.31 3.59 9.81
N VAL A 31 10.38 3.44 8.49
CA VAL A 31 10.21 2.15 7.81
C VAL A 31 11.50 1.84 7.09
N GLY A 32 12.12 0.71 7.42
CA GLY A 32 13.38 0.30 6.83
C GLY A 32 13.23 -0.22 5.39
N LYS A 33 14.36 -0.45 4.76
CA LYS A 33 14.41 -1.03 3.42
C LYS A 33 13.94 -2.50 3.46
N ASN A 34 13.14 -2.90 2.45
CA ASN A 34 12.58 -4.25 2.34
C ASN A 34 11.69 -4.62 3.53
N GLN A 35 11.04 -3.64 4.10
CA GLN A 35 10.12 -3.83 5.22
C GLN A 35 8.67 -3.63 4.77
N PRO A 36 7.71 -4.26 5.45
CA PRO A 36 6.29 -4.03 5.15
C PRO A 36 5.95 -2.55 5.32
N LEU A 37 5.37 -1.96 4.27
CA LEU A 37 4.90 -0.57 4.30
C LEU A 37 3.43 -0.50 4.67
N LEU A 38 2.61 -1.21 3.91
CA LEU A 38 1.16 -1.27 4.12
C LEU A 38 0.60 -2.47 3.37
N SER A 39 -0.67 -2.74 3.59
CA SER A 39 -1.40 -3.75 2.84
C SER A 39 -2.59 -3.11 2.14
N ILE A 40 -2.97 -3.66 1.01
CA ILE A 40 -4.14 -3.24 0.26
C ILE A 40 -5.13 -4.39 0.26
N TYR A 41 -6.32 -4.13 0.79
CA TYR A 41 -7.40 -5.10 0.84
C TYR A 41 -8.65 -4.50 0.21
N LEU A 42 -9.18 -5.19 -0.77
CA LEU A 42 -10.40 -4.79 -1.45
C LEU A 42 -11.45 -5.86 -1.30
N ASN A 43 -12.69 -5.43 -1.07
CA ASN A 43 -13.84 -6.30 -0.98
C ASN A 43 -14.86 -5.80 -2.00
N SER A 44 -15.11 -6.58 -3.05
CA SER A 44 -16.00 -6.22 -4.13
C SER A 44 -16.77 -7.44 -4.59
N PHE A 45 -18.00 -7.21 -5.06
CA PHE A 45 -18.82 -8.27 -5.64
C PHE A 45 -18.47 -8.56 -7.10
N SER A 46 -17.66 -7.70 -7.73
CA SER A 46 -17.25 -7.86 -9.12
C SER A 46 -15.75 -8.10 -9.22
N ASN A 47 -15.34 -9.25 -9.77
CA ASN A 47 -13.94 -9.58 -9.95
C ASN A 47 -13.23 -8.65 -10.93
N LEU A 48 -13.95 -8.16 -11.96
CA LEU A 48 -13.38 -7.24 -12.94
C LEU A 48 -13.06 -5.88 -12.29
N ASP A 49 -14.00 -5.35 -11.52
CA ASP A 49 -13.80 -4.10 -10.79
C ASP A 49 -12.70 -4.25 -9.74
N LEU A 50 -12.64 -5.41 -9.09
CA LEU A 50 -11.65 -5.67 -8.06
C LEU A 50 -10.22 -5.57 -8.62
N MET A 51 -9.97 -6.20 -9.77
CA MET A 51 -8.65 -6.16 -10.40
C MET A 51 -8.26 -4.75 -10.82
N ALA A 52 -9.19 -4.00 -11.41
CA ALA A 52 -8.94 -2.63 -11.83
C ALA A 52 -8.63 -1.72 -10.62
N GLN A 53 -9.42 -1.86 -9.56
CA GLN A 53 -9.22 -1.10 -8.32
C GLN A 53 -7.90 -1.44 -7.65
N LEU A 54 -7.54 -2.72 -7.62
CA LEU A 54 -6.27 -3.15 -7.02
C LEU A 54 -5.09 -2.55 -7.75
N LYS A 55 -5.08 -2.59 -9.08
CA LYS A 55 -4.03 -1.97 -9.89
C LYS A 55 -3.91 -0.48 -9.63
N GLU A 56 -5.05 0.20 -9.51
CA GLU A 56 -5.08 1.63 -9.19
C GLU A 56 -4.45 1.92 -7.83
N LYS A 57 -4.80 1.15 -6.80
CA LYS A 57 -4.25 1.33 -5.45
C LYS A 57 -2.75 1.05 -5.42
N ILE A 58 -2.29 0.01 -6.10
CA ILE A 58 -0.87 -0.29 -6.23
C ILE A 58 -0.15 0.86 -6.92
N SER A 59 -0.71 1.39 -7.99
CA SER A 59 -0.13 2.52 -8.73
C SER A 59 -0.02 3.77 -7.86
N ILE A 60 -1.04 4.08 -7.08
CA ILE A 60 -1.01 5.21 -6.14
C ILE A 60 0.16 5.04 -5.16
N THR A 61 0.29 3.85 -4.59
CA THR A 61 1.34 3.56 -3.61
C THR A 61 2.72 3.67 -4.23
N THR A 62 2.92 3.10 -5.42
CA THR A 62 4.23 3.12 -6.09
C THR A 62 4.61 4.51 -6.59
N ASN A 63 3.65 5.41 -6.79
CA ASN A 63 3.92 6.80 -7.12
C ASN A 63 4.35 7.62 -5.90
N LEU A 64 3.91 7.22 -4.71
CA LEU A 64 4.24 7.92 -3.46
C LEU A 64 5.52 7.41 -2.82
N TYR A 65 5.78 6.12 -2.93
CA TYR A 65 6.93 5.46 -2.33
C TYR A 65 7.59 4.52 -3.33
N ASN A 66 8.91 4.42 -3.27
CA ASN A 66 9.63 3.40 -4.03
C ASN A 66 9.42 2.06 -3.32
N CYS A 67 8.47 1.28 -3.82
CA CYS A 67 8.03 0.04 -3.19
C CYS A 67 7.58 -0.97 -4.24
N TYR A 68 7.35 -2.19 -3.80
CA TYR A 68 6.89 -3.28 -4.66
C TYR A 68 5.80 -4.07 -3.96
N ASP A 69 4.96 -4.71 -4.75
CA ASP A 69 3.87 -5.52 -4.23
C ASP A 69 4.29 -6.99 -4.13
N VAL A 70 3.82 -7.63 -3.07
CA VAL A 70 3.97 -9.06 -2.87
C VAL A 70 2.58 -9.63 -2.66
N ASP A 71 2.23 -10.58 -3.49
CA ASP A 71 0.94 -11.26 -3.43
C ASP A 71 1.12 -12.55 -2.63
N ILE A 72 0.62 -12.52 -1.42
CA ILE A 72 0.72 -13.67 -0.50
C ILE A 72 -0.67 -14.24 -0.25
#